data_7e532d76a075e3f120dce7ac3f0a283d
#
_entry.id   7e532d76a075e3f120dce7ac3f0a283d
#
_cell.length_a   1.000
_cell.length_b   1.000
_cell.length_c   1.000
_cell.angle_alpha   90.00
_cell.angle_beta   90.00
_cell.angle_gamma   90.00
#
_symmetry.space_group_name_H-M   'P 1'
#
loop_
_entity.id
_entity.type
_entity.pdbx_description
1 polymer ?
#
loop_
_entity_poly.entity_id
_entity_poly.type
_entity_poly.pdbx_seq_one_letter_code
_entity_poly.pdbx_strand_id
1 'polypeptide(L)'
;MSVRFGVSPIAWINDDLPDLGGDTPVETVLSDAHALGFDGIELGGKFSRDPVRLGTQLHTHELALIGGWWSAGLLVRTVEEEIEALQPHLHLLEALGSSVFIIAECSNAIHGNRGQRLSSAPRLPEHQWPAFANRLSTLARYLEDRGLRLAYHFHLGTVVEREEDVELLIAHTDKRVGLVIDTGHAALGGIDAERLVRTYPDRVAHVHTKDVRRRIFEEITRRNGSFLDGVLAGMFTAPGDGDLDFRRVAQALIDIDYAGWVVVEAEQDPALADPRTYGRIGLQTMQRVIGEAAQASGAGR
;
A
#
# COMPACT_ATOMS: atom_id res chain seq x y z
N MET A 1 -22.36 3.69 2.10
CA MET A 1 -20.99 3.37 1.69
C MET A 1 -20.25 4.65 1.34
N SER A 2 -19.07 4.88 1.89
CA SER A 2 -18.29 6.13 1.69
C SER A 2 -16.84 5.73 1.38
N VAL A 3 -16.60 5.31 0.13
CA VAL A 3 -15.24 5.16 -0.40
C VAL A 3 -14.70 6.54 -0.72
N ARG A 4 -13.47 6.82 -0.27
CA ARG A 4 -12.69 8.02 -0.63
C ARG A 4 -11.51 7.61 -1.51
N PHE A 5 -11.13 8.48 -2.43
CA PHE A 5 -10.03 8.20 -3.34
C PHE A 5 -8.77 8.94 -2.90
N GLY A 6 -7.71 8.18 -2.71
CA GLY A 6 -6.40 8.70 -2.38
C GLY A 6 -5.35 8.37 -3.42
N VAL A 7 -4.17 8.93 -3.24
CA VAL A 7 -3.01 8.65 -4.09
C VAL A 7 -1.76 8.41 -3.25
N SER A 8 -0.91 7.49 -3.69
CA SER A 8 0.44 7.34 -3.14
C SER A 8 1.40 8.31 -3.85
N PRO A 9 2.24 9.04 -3.11
CA PRO A 9 3.22 9.95 -3.70
C PRO A 9 4.34 9.25 -4.49
N ILE A 10 4.41 7.92 -4.43
CA ILE A 10 5.45 7.10 -5.09
C ILE A 10 5.48 7.30 -6.61
N ALA A 11 4.36 7.74 -7.20
CA ALA A 11 4.29 8.07 -8.62
C ALA A 11 5.15 9.28 -9.01
N TRP A 12 5.37 10.21 -8.09
CA TRP A 12 6.19 11.42 -8.29
C TRP A 12 7.60 11.27 -7.74
N ILE A 13 7.73 10.61 -6.58
CA ILE A 13 8.95 10.47 -5.79
C ILE A 13 8.98 9.05 -5.26
N ASN A 14 9.94 8.25 -5.71
CA ASN A 14 10.08 6.88 -5.27
C ASN A 14 10.94 6.80 -4.01
N ASP A 15 10.41 6.27 -2.92
CA ASP A 15 11.12 6.16 -1.64
C ASP A 15 12.16 5.01 -1.65
N ASP A 16 11.96 3.96 -2.47
CA ASP A 16 12.88 2.83 -2.64
C ASP A 16 14.01 3.12 -3.64
N LEU A 17 13.77 4.07 -4.55
CA LEU A 17 14.73 4.58 -5.53
C LEU A 17 14.73 6.11 -5.49
N PRO A 18 15.39 6.75 -4.50
CA PRO A 18 15.32 8.19 -4.29
C PRO A 18 15.78 9.07 -5.46
N ASP A 19 16.53 8.50 -6.40
CA ASP A 19 16.91 9.18 -7.65
C ASP A 19 15.73 9.35 -8.61
N LEU A 20 14.68 8.51 -8.50
CA LEU A 20 13.47 8.64 -9.30
C LEU A 20 12.57 9.73 -8.73
N GLY A 21 12.48 10.83 -9.46
CA GLY A 21 11.71 12.00 -9.03
C GLY A 21 12.34 12.76 -7.85
N GLY A 22 13.61 12.48 -7.52
CA GLY A 22 14.30 13.06 -6.37
C GLY A 22 14.31 14.59 -6.32
N ASP A 23 14.24 15.26 -7.47
CA ASP A 23 14.17 16.72 -7.57
C ASP A 23 12.74 17.28 -7.56
N THR A 24 11.72 16.42 -7.58
CA THR A 24 10.32 16.85 -7.55
C THR A 24 9.99 17.52 -6.20
N PRO A 25 9.55 18.79 -6.19
CA PRO A 25 9.12 19.44 -4.96
C PRO A 25 7.85 18.79 -4.39
N VAL A 26 7.75 18.68 -3.07
CA VAL A 26 6.54 18.18 -2.38
C VAL A 26 5.31 19.02 -2.76
N GLU A 27 5.49 20.33 -2.94
CA GLU A 27 4.43 21.24 -3.38
C GLU A 27 3.84 20.85 -4.74
N THR A 28 4.67 20.38 -5.68
CA THR A 28 4.20 19.85 -6.97
C THR A 28 3.35 18.61 -6.79
N VAL A 29 3.79 17.68 -5.92
CA VAL A 29 3.05 16.44 -5.61
C VAL A 29 1.66 16.76 -5.05
N LEU A 30 1.59 17.66 -4.07
CA LEU A 30 0.33 18.04 -3.42
C LEU A 30 -0.59 18.80 -4.38
N SER A 31 -0.04 19.75 -5.14
CA SER A 31 -0.79 20.52 -6.15
C SER A 31 -1.37 19.60 -7.24
N ASP A 32 -0.58 18.65 -7.71
CA ASP A 32 -1.05 17.68 -8.72
C ASP A 32 -2.13 16.76 -8.18
N ALA A 33 -1.97 16.21 -6.96
CA ALA A 33 -2.96 15.37 -6.33
C ALA A 33 -4.30 16.10 -6.16
N HIS A 34 -4.28 17.34 -5.66
CA HIS A 34 -5.46 18.19 -5.56
C HIS A 34 -6.10 18.46 -6.93
N ALA A 35 -5.29 18.89 -7.91
CA ALA A 35 -5.78 19.23 -9.26
C ALA A 35 -6.38 18.02 -10.01
N LEU A 36 -5.97 16.80 -9.66
CA LEU A 36 -6.55 15.56 -10.18
C LEU A 36 -7.87 15.20 -9.51
N GLY A 37 -8.18 15.76 -8.34
CA GLY A 37 -9.40 15.51 -7.58
C GLY A 37 -9.31 14.35 -6.60
N PHE A 38 -8.13 14.05 -6.08
CA PHE A 38 -7.98 13.12 -4.95
C PHE A 38 -8.44 13.76 -3.64
N ASP A 39 -9.05 12.97 -2.75
CA ASP A 39 -9.49 13.41 -1.42
C ASP A 39 -8.36 13.40 -0.38
N GLY A 40 -7.26 12.70 -0.68
CA GLY A 40 -6.14 12.56 0.24
C GLY A 40 -4.91 11.96 -0.41
N ILE A 41 -3.81 11.98 0.34
CA ILE A 41 -2.50 11.48 -0.08
C ILE A 41 -1.82 10.72 1.06
N GLU A 42 -1.04 9.71 0.75
CA GLU A 42 -0.20 9.02 1.72
C GLU A 42 1.08 9.80 2.03
N LEU A 43 1.70 9.48 3.16
CA LEU A 43 2.93 10.12 3.60
C LEU A 43 4.12 9.65 2.76
N GLY A 44 4.71 10.52 1.98
CA GLY A 44 5.96 10.28 1.25
C GLY A 44 7.20 10.55 2.09
N GLY A 45 8.32 9.95 1.71
CA GLY A 45 9.61 10.07 2.39
C GLY A 45 10.12 11.51 2.48
N LYS A 46 9.86 12.34 1.47
CA LYS A 46 10.26 13.76 1.41
C LYS A 46 9.31 14.73 2.12
N PHE A 47 8.14 14.27 2.57
CA PHE A 47 7.20 15.14 3.27
C PHE A 47 7.74 15.56 4.63
N SER A 48 7.35 16.76 5.07
CA SER A 48 7.75 17.27 6.39
C SER A 48 7.32 16.31 7.50
N ARG A 49 8.19 16.10 8.47
CA ARG A 49 7.86 15.34 9.69
C ARG A 49 7.35 16.25 10.83
N ASP A 50 7.31 17.56 10.60
CA ASP A 50 6.66 18.52 11.47
C ASP A 50 5.15 18.55 11.15
N PRO A 51 4.27 18.17 12.10
CA PRO A 51 2.83 18.09 11.86
C PRO A 51 2.19 19.45 11.54
N VAL A 52 2.71 20.55 12.10
CA VAL A 52 2.19 21.89 11.82
C VAL A 52 2.48 22.28 10.36
N ARG A 53 3.72 22.07 9.93
CA ARG A 53 4.14 22.39 8.56
C ARG A 53 3.42 21.50 7.54
N LEU A 54 3.41 20.18 7.75
CA LEU A 54 2.73 19.26 6.84
C LEU A 54 1.23 19.50 6.84
N GLY A 55 0.62 19.71 8.00
CA GLY A 55 -0.80 20.03 8.11
C GLY A 55 -1.21 21.31 7.36
N THR A 56 -0.37 22.34 7.42
CA THR A 56 -0.59 23.57 6.63
C THR A 56 -0.52 23.29 5.13
N GLN A 57 0.46 22.52 4.66
CA GLN A 57 0.60 22.16 3.25
C GLN A 57 -0.61 21.35 2.76
N LEU A 58 -1.01 20.32 3.50
CA LEU A 58 -2.17 19.48 3.18
C LEU A 58 -3.47 20.31 3.15
N HIS A 59 -3.68 21.17 4.14
CA HIS A 59 -4.85 22.04 4.20
C HIS A 59 -4.91 23.01 3.01
N THR A 60 -3.77 23.59 2.59
CA THR A 60 -3.70 24.48 1.42
C THR A 60 -4.15 23.78 0.13
N HIS A 61 -3.92 22.45 0.05
CA HIS A 61 -4.32 21.65 -1.11
C HIS A 61 -5.59 20.82 -0.87
N GLU A 62 -6.32 21.08 0.23
CA GLU A 62 -7.57 20.36 0.55
C GLU A 62 -7.41 18.82 0.57
N LEU A 63 -6.23 18.32 0.96
CA LEU A 63 -5.91 16.91 1.03
C LEU A 63 -5.89 16.41 2.49
N ALA A 64 -6.47 15.23 2.73
CA ALA A 64 -6.27 14.52 3.98
C ALA A 64 -4.96 13.72 3.96
N LEU A 65 -4.27 13.59 5.11
CA LEU A 65 -3.23 12.58 5.27
C LEU A 65 -3.91 11.23 5.54
N ILE A 66 -3.72 10.27 4.62
CA ILE A 66 -4.39 8.97 4.69
C ILE A 66 -3.74 8.07 5.73
N GLY A 67 -2.44 7.91 5.64
CA GLY A 67 -1.59 7.03 6.41
C GLY A 67 -0.15 7.15 5.93
N GLY A 68 0.70 6.24 6.33
CA GLY A 68 2.08 6.21 5.86
C GLY A 68 2.74 4.86 6.11
N TRP A 69 3.67 4.52 5.23
CA TRP A 69 4.46 3.30 5.32
C TRP A 69 5.42 3.32 6.50
N TRP A 70 5.45 2.20 7.23
CA TRP A 70 6.43 1.91 8.26
C TRP A 70 7.14 0.59 8.00
N SER A 71 8.47 0.63 7.87
CA SER A 71 9.32 -0.55 7.75
C SER A 71 9.60 -1.13 9.12
N ALA A 72 8.84 -2.16 9.52
CA ALA A 72 8.98 -2.78 10.82
C ALA A 72 10.17 -3.74 10.89
N GLY A 73 10.70 -3.90 12.09
CA GLY A 73 11.76 -4.84 12.42
C GLY A 73 11.35 -5.91 13.43
N LEU A 74 10.11 -6.39 13.39
CA LEU A 74 9.55 -7.30 14.39
C LEU A 74 10.21 -8.70 14.42
N LEU A 75 10.98 -9.07 13.41
CA LEU A 75 11.79 -10.30 13.46
C LEU A 75 13.06 -10.16 14.29
N VAL A 76 13.58 -8.93 14.45
CA VAL A 76 14.86 -8.64 15.12
C VAL A 76 14.70 -7.74 16.34
N ARG A 77 13.57 -7.05 16.49
CA ARG A 77 13.24 -6.19 17.64
C ARG A 77 12.17 -6.83 18.50
N THR A 78 12.15 -6.50 19.79
CA THR A 78 10.98 -6.73 20.65
C THR A 78 9.84 -5.78 20.23
N VAL A 79 8.62 -6.04 20.69
CA VAL A 79 7.49 -5.15 20.40
C VAL A 79 7.66 -3.79 21.09
N GLU A 80 8.28 -3.75 22.25
CA GLU A 80 8.58 -2.52 22.99
C GLU A 80 9.58 -1.64 22.24
N GLU A 81 10.66 -2.24 21.71
CA GLU A 81 11.64 -1.53 20.87
C GLU A 81 11.02 -1.02 19.57
N GLU A 82 10.10 -1.79 18.97
CA GLU A 82 9.39 -1.37 17.78
C GLU A 82 8.42 -0.21 18.08
N ILE A 83 7.69 -0.29 19.19
CA ILE A 83 6.82 0.79 19.67
C ILE A 83 7.61 2.07 19.94
N GLU A 84 8.79 1.98 20.54
CA GLU A 84 9.66 3.15 20.75
C GLU A 84 10.11 3.75 19.42
N ALA A 85 10.55 2.90 18.49
CA ALA A 85 11.06 3.34 17.19
C ALA A 85 10.00 4.06 16.34
N LEU A 86 8.75 3.61 16.36
CA LEU A 86 7.68 4.17 15.53
C LEU A 86 7.03 5.46 16.10
N GLN A 87 7.37 5.88 17.34
CA GLN A 87 6.72 7.03 17.99
C GLN A 87 6.69 8.32 17.13
N PRO A 88 7.78 8.75 16.47
CA PRO A 88 7.75 9.96 15.66
C PRO A 88 6.78 9.85 14.48
N HIS A 89 6.68 8.67 13.87
CA HIS A 89 5.77 8.40 12.76
C HIS A 89 4.31 8.36 13.23
N LEU A 90 4.06 7.64 14.31
CA LEU A 90 2.72 7.54 14.94
C LEU A 90 2.21 8.92 15.36
N HIS A 91 3.05 9.71 16.05
CA HIS A 91 2.67 11.06 16.47
C HIS A 91 2.27 11.97 15.29
N LEU A 92 2.99 11.87 14.17
CA LEU A 92 2.66 12.62 12.96
C LEU A 92 1.28 12.21 12.40
N LEU A 93 1.03 10.89 12.31
CA LEU A 93 -0.25 10.38 11.81
C LEU A 93 -1.43 10.77 12.72
N GLU A 94 -1.26 10.66 14.04
CA GLU A 94 -2.26 11.08 15.04
C GLU A 94 -2.57 12.58 14.93
N ALA A 95 -1.52 13.40 14.89
CA ALA A 95 -1.67 14.86 14.83
C ALA A 95 -2.38 15.34 13.56
N LEU A 96 -2.30 14.57 12.49
CA LEU A 96 -2.92 14.89 11.19
C LEU A 96 -4.22 14.11 10.91
N GLY A 97 -4.71 13.34 11.90
CA GLY A 97 -6.01 12.68 11.83
C GLY A 97 -6.05 11.47 10.91
N SER A 98 -4.91 10.84 10.64
CA SER A 98 -4.86 9.57 9.93
C SER A 98 -5.50 8.47 10.77
N SER A 99 -6.19 7.53 10.11
CA SER A 99 -6.83 6.39 10.78
C SER A 99 -6.17 5.04 10.48
N VAL A 100 -5.19 5.03 9.58
CA VAL A 100 -4.49 3.82 9.10
C VAL A 100 -3.00 3.94 9.33
N PHE A 101 -2.41 2.88 9.90
CA PHE A 101 -0.97 2.71 10.06
C PHE A 101 -0.52 1.56 9.15
N ILE A 102 0.15 1.88 8.04
CA ILE A 102 0.59 0.90 7.05
C ILE A 102 1.94 0.33 7.47
N ILE A 103 2.06 -0.99 7.53
CA ILE A 103 3.25 -1.65 8.03
C ILE A 103 3.61 -2.88 7.18
N ALA A 104 4.91 -3.08 6.94
CA ALA A 104 5.45 -4.35 6.45
C ALA A 104 6.66 -4.77 7.29
N GLU A 105 6.91 -6.08 7.41
CA GLU A 105 8.11 -6.60 8.05
C GLU A 105 9.29 -6.50 7.09
N CYS A 106 10.27 -5.68 7.43
CA CYS A 106 11.37 -5.30 6.54
C CYS A 106 12.77 -5.64 7.07
N SER A 107 12.90 -6.39 8.21
CA SER A 107 14.21 -6.70 8.79
C SER A 107 15.18 -7.37 7.81
N ASN A 108 14.66 -8.17 6.90
CA ASN A 108 15.42 -8.89 5.88
C ASN A 108 14.84 -8.73 4.48
N ALA A 109 14.03 -7.68 4.28
CA ALA A 109 13.43 -7.38 2.99
C ALA A 109 14.50 -7.03 1.93
N ILE A 110 14.21 -7.38 0.69
CA ILE A 110 15.14 -7.18 -0.44
C ILE A 110 14.63 -6.18 -1.48
N HIS A 111 13.38 -5.70 -1.36
CA HIS A 111 12.76 -4.82 -2.37
C HIS A 111 13.54 -3.52 -2.59
N GLY A 112 14.06 -2.88 -1.55
CA GLY A 112 14.90 -1.67 -1.64
C GLY A 112 16.35 -1.91 -2.05
N ASN A 113 16.75 -3.14 -2.41
CA ASN A 113 18.14 -3.47 -2.76
C ASN A 113 18.27 -4.02 -4.17
N ARG A 114 18.74 -3.18 -5.09
CA ARG A 114 18.95 -3.57 -6.50
C ARG A 114 19.96 -4.69 -6.70
N GLY A 115 20.85 -4.92 -5.74
CA GLY A 115 21.80 -6.04 -5.78
C GLY A 115 21.19 -7.40 -5.41
N GLN A 116 19.96 -7.41 -4.89
CA GLN A 116 19.24 -8.62 -4.48
C GLN A 116 18.22 -9.03 -5.55
N ARG A 117 18.17 -10.32 -5.84
CA ARG A 117 17.30 -10.89 -6.88
C ARG A 117 15.94 -11.24 -6.31
N LEU A 118 14.86 -11.07 -7.07
CA LEU A 118 13.51 -11.48 -6.65
C LEU A 118 13.46 -12.93 -6.17
N SER A 119 14.21 -13.84 -6.80
CA SER A 119 14.29 -15.24 -6.41
C SER A 119 14.89 -15.49 -5.01
N SER A 120 15.53 -14.48 -4.42
CA SER A 120 16.12 -14.54 -3.07
C SER A 120 15.21 -13.90 -2.00
N ALA A 121 13.94 -13.65 -2.31
CA ALA A 121 12.99 -13.15 -1.34
C ALA A 121 12.97 -14.02 -0.06
N PRO A 122 13.01 -13.39 1.12
CA PRO A 122 13.07 -14.14 2.37
C PRO A 122 11.80 -14.95 2.61
N ARG A 123 11.93 -16.03 3.37
CA ARG A 123 10.80 -16.81 3.86
C ARG A 123 10.87 -16.91 5.38
N LEU A 124 9.72 -16.76 6.04
CA LEU A 124 9.64 -16.99 7.46
C LEU A 124 9.43 -18.49 7.72
N PRO A 125 10.35 -19.18 8.44
CA PRO A 125 10.17 -20.58 8.81
C PRO A 125 8.89 -20.79 9.63
N GLU A 126 8.21 -21.90 9.44
CA GLU A 126 6.92 -22.19 10.07
C GLU A 126 6.92 -21.98 11.59
N HIS A 127 7.98 -22.44 12.27
CA HIS A 127 8.11 -22.34 13.73
C HIS A 127 8.27 -20.89 14.24
N GLN A 128 8.56 -19.90 13.35
CA GLN A 128 8.71 -18.49 13.73
C GLN A 128 7.40 -17.71 13.61
N TRP A 129 6.41 -18.21 12.86
CA TRP A 129 5.13 -17.54 12.69
C TRP A 129 4.42 -17.18 14.00
N PRO A 130 4.32 -18.05 15.00
CA PRO A 130 3.63 -17.72 16.25
C PRO A 130 4.27 -16.55 16.98
N ALA A 131 5.61 -16.48 17.02
CA ALA A 131 6.32 -15.38 17.69
C ALA A 131 6.16 -14.07 16.95
N PHE A 132 6.32 -14.05 15.63
CA PHE A 132 6.11 -12.89 14.78
C PHE A 132 4.66 -12.37 14.88
N ALA A 133 3.69 -13.26 14.72
CA ALA A 133 2.27 -12.92 14.78
C ALA A 133 1.83 -12.38 16.14
N ASN A 134 2.39 -12.89 17.23
CA ASN A 134 2.13 -12.37 18.57
C ASN A 134 2.64 -10.92 18.74
N ARG A 135 3.86 -10.62 18.27
CA ARG A 135 4.41 -9.27 18.29
C ARG A 135 3.57 -8.30 17.45
N LEU A 136 3.20 -8.73 16.23
CA LEU A 136 2.35 -7.94 15.33
C LEU A 136 0.96 -7.69 15.92
N SER A 137 0.33 -8.71 16.53
CA SER A 137 -0.96 -8.57 17.20
C SER A 137 -0.91 -7.66 18.42
N THR A 138 0.21 -7.68 19.15
CA THR A 138 0.43 -6.76 20.28
C THR A 138 0.58 -5.33 19.79
N LEU A 139 1.33 -5.11 18.71
CA LEU A 139 1.45 -3.82 18.06
C LEU A 139 0.11 -3.31 17.54
N ALA A 140 -0.70 -4.18 16.93
CA ALA A 140 -2.03 -3.82 16.43
C ALA A 140 -2.96 -3.33 17.55
N ARG A 141 -2.94 -3.97 18.72
CA ARG A 141 -3.68 -3.49 19.91
C ARG A 141 -3.20 -2.12 20.37
N TYR A 142 -1.88 -1.93 20.45
CA TYR A 142 -1.31 -0.64 20.84
C TYR A 142 -1.75 0.50 19.91
N LEU A 143 -1.77 0.26 18.59
CA LEU A 143 -2.21 1.25 17.59
C LEU A 143 -3.72 1.49 17.67
N GLU A 144 -4.53 0.44 17.88
CA GLU A 144 -5.97 0.56 18.05
C GLU A 144 -6.33 1.43 19.27
N ASP A 145 -5.63 1.26 20.40
CA ASP A 145 -5.78 2.10 21.60
C ASP A 145 -5.45 3.59 21.35
N ARG A 146 -4.71 3.87 20.26
CA ARG A 146 -4.34 5.21 19.77
C ARG A 146 -5.24 5.70 18.62
N GLY A 147 -6.28 4.94 18.28
CA GLY A 147 -7.24 5.30 17.24
C GLY A 147 -6.80 5.01 15.81
N LEU A 148 -5.70 4.27 15.60
CA LEU A 148 -5.21 3.86 14.29
C LEU A 148 -5.42 2.37 14.07
N ARG A 149 -5.86 1.99 12.87
CA ARG A 149 -5.93 0.60 12.46
C ARG A 149 -4.62 0.18 11.81
N LEU A 150 -3.99 -0.86 12.33
CA LEU A 150 -2.85 -1.48 11.67
C LEU A 150 -3.30 -2.14 10.37
N ALA A 151 -2.67 -1.78 9.27
CA ALA A 151 -2.85 -2.37 7.96
C ALA A 151 -1.53 -3.00 7.50
N TYR A 152 -1.44 -4.34 7.60
CA TYR A 152 -0.26 -5.06 7.16
C TYR A 152 -0.22 -5.13 5.64
N HIS A 153 0.87 -4.65 5.07
CA HIS A 153 1.11 -4.68 3.64
C HIS A 153 1.97 -5.89 3.28
N PHE A 154 1.37 -6.91 2.66
CA PHE A 154 2.14 -7.95 1.99
C PHE A 154 2.81 -7.35 0.77
N HIS A 155 4.11 -7.64 0.60
CA HIS A 155 4.91 -6.94 -0.41
C HIS A 155 5.96 -7.87 -1.01
N LEU A 156 6.16 -7.81 -2.33
CA LEU A 156 7.21 -8.57 -3.00
C LEU A 156 8.58 -8.26 -2.40
N GLY A 157 9.36 -9.30 -2.17
CA GLY A 157 10.69 -9.17 -1.56
C GLY A 157 10.70 -9.05 -0.04
N THR A 158 9.56 -9.26 0.63
CA THR A 158 9.45 -9.38 2.09
C THR A 158 9.13 -10.82 2.50
N VAL A 159 9.02 -11.10 3.82
CA VAL A 159 8.65 -12.42 4.34
C VAL A 159 7.18 -12.78 4.13
N VAL A 160 6.35 -11.80 3.76
CA VAL A 160 4.94 -12.01 3.43
C VAL A 160 4.71 -11.48 2.01
N GLU A 161 4.89 -12.32 1.03
CA GLU A 161 4.73 -11.94 -0.38
C GLU A 161 3.81 -12.87 -1.19
N ARG A 162 3.53 -14.09 -0.70
CA ARG A 162 2.75 -15.12 -1.41
C ARG A 162 1.44 -15.41 -0.70
N GLU A 163 0.54 -16.09 -1.39
CA GLU A 163 -0.76 -16.48 -0.83
C GLU A 163 -0.61 -17.29 0.45
N GLU A 164 0.29 -18.28 0.47
CA GLU A 164 0.58 -19.08 1.65
C GLU A 164 1.07 -18.26 2.84
N ASP A 165 1.89 -17.24 2.60
CA ASP A 165 2.39 -16.34 3.65
C ASP A 165 1.26 -15.48 4.25
N VAL A 166 0.37 -14.98 3.40
CA VAL A 166 -0.81 -14.19 3.83
C VAL A 166 -1.79 -15.06 4.62
N GLU A 167 -2.01 -16.31 4.22
CA GLU A 167 -2.84 -17.24 4.96
C GLU A 167 -2.26 -17.56 6.34
N LEU A 168 -0.95 -17.80 6.44
CA LEU A 168 -0.26 -17.98 7.71
C LEU A 168 -0.33 -16.74 8.59
N LEU A 169 -0.15 -15.54 8.00
CA LEU A 169 -0.32 -14.28 8.71
C LEU A 169 -1.71 -14.18 9.34
N ILE A 170 -2.75 -14.42 8.55
CA ILE A 170 -4.15 -14.35 9.02
C ILE A 170 -4.42 -15.41 10.10
N ALA A 171 -3.96 -16.64 9.90
CA ALA A 171 -4.19 -17.75 10.81
C ALA A 171 -3.55 -17.55 12.20
N HIS A 172 -2.40 -16.86 12.25
CA HIS A 172 -1.65 -16.70 13.50
C HIS A 172 -1.86 -15.33 14.17
N THR A 173 -2.48 -14.33 13.48
CA THR A 173 -2.67 -12.99 14.04
C THR A 173 -4.07 -12.72 14.59
N ASP A 174 -4.16 -11.83 15.58
CA ASP A 174 -5.42 -11.26 16.05
C ASP A 174 -6.14 -10.52 14.89
N LYS A 175 -7.48 -10.48 14.92
CA LYS A 175 -8.30 -9.79 13.91
C LYS A 175 -8.04 -8.29 13.78
N ARG A 176 -7.39 -7.68 14.78
CA ARG A 176 -6.96 -6.27 14.74
C ARG A 176 -5.84 -6.01 13.74
N VAL A 177 -5.10 -7.05 13.37
CA VAL A 177 -4.15 -6.96 12.27
C VAL A 177 -4.93 -6.96 10.97
N GLY A 178 -5.24 -5.78 10.46
CA GLY A 178 -5.83 -5.61 9.14
C GLY A 178 -4.82 -5.80 8.01
N LEU A 179 -5.30 -5.85 6.79
CA LEU A 179 -4.48 -5.99 5.58
C LEU A 179 -4.61 -4.74 4.72
N VAL A 180 -3.53 -4.37 4.08
CA VAL A 180 -3.59 -3.59 2.84
C VAL A 180 -3.89 -4.58 1.71
N ILE A 181 -4.99 -4.39 1.02
CA ILE A 181 -5.27 -5.13 -0.21
C ILE A 181 -4.58 -4.39 -1.36
N ASP A 182 -3.35 -4.77 -1.64
CA ASP A 182 -2.62 -4.26 -2.80
C ASP A 182 -2.81 -5.19 -4.00
N THR A 183 -3.44 -4.68 -5.05
CA THR A 183 -3.78 -5.47 -6.23
C THR A 183 -2.57 -5.86 -7.08
N GLY A 184 -1.53 -5.02 -7.11
CA GLY A 184 -0.31 -5.27 -7.86
C GLY A 184 0.57 -6.32 -7.19
N HIS A 185 0.87 -6.13 -5.90
CA HIS A 185 1.63 -7.11 -5.12
C HIS A 185 0.89 -8.44 -5.02
N ALA A 186 -0.45 -8.43 -4.87
CA ALA A 186 -1.25 -9.65 -4.91
C ALA A 186 -1.07 -10.39 -6.24
N ALA A 187 -1.26 -9.69 -7.36
CA ALA A 187 -1.21 -10.32 -8.68
C ALA A 187 0.16 -10.93 -9.03
N LEU A 188 1.25 -10.30 -8.59
CA LEU A 188 2.61 -10.78 -8.83
C LEU A 188 3.07 -11.81 -7.78
N GLY A 189 2.51 -11.76 -6.56
CA GLY A 189 2.72 -12.75 -5.50
C GLY A 189 1.84 -14.00 -5.60
N GLY A 190 0.96 -14.08 -6.61
CA GLY A 190 0.04 -15.22 -6.81
C GLY A 190 -1.16 -15.22 -5.88
N ILE A 191 -1.52 -14.08 -5.30
CA ILE A 191 -2.64 -13.88 -4.38
C ILE A 191 -3.87 -13.44 -5.19
N ASP A 192 -5.02 -14.07 -4.97
CA ASP A 192 -6.30 -13.59 -5.49
C ASP A 192 -6.89 -12.52 -4.55
N ALA A 193 -6.74 -11.26 -4.93
CA ALA A 193 -7.20 -10.12 -4.14
C ALA A 193 -8.73 -10.11 -3.93
N GLU A 194 -9.53 -10.52 -4.94
CA GLU A 194 -10.99 -10.65 -4.78
C GLU A 194 -11.33 -11.71 -3.74
N ARG A 195 -10.72 -12.90 -3.84
CA ARG A 195 -10.92 -13.99 -2.87
C ARG A 195 -10.53 -13.55 -1.47
N LEU A 196 -9.42 -12.84 -1.33
CA LEU A 196 -8.93 -12.35 -0.04
C LEU A 196 -9.95 -11.38 0.60
N VAL A 197 -10.47 -10.40 -0.17
CA VAL A 197 -11.50 -9.47 0.29
C VAL A 197 -12.77 -10.20 0.73
N ARG A 198 -13.27 -11.15 -0.07
CA ARG A 198 -14.51 -11.88 0.23
C ARG A 198 -14.37 -12.83 1.41
N THR A 199 -13.20 -13.48 1.55
CA THR A 199 -12.96 -14.48 2.60
C THR A 199 -12.72 -13.82 3.95
N TYR A 200 -12.08 -12.65 3.96
CA TYR A 200 -11.65 -11.98 5.19
C TYR A 200 -12.11 -10.50 5.25
N PRO A 201 -13.43 -10.22 5.13
CA PRO A 201 -13.94 -8.85 5.06
C PRO A 201 -13.51 -7.99 6.24
N ASP A 202 -13.47 -8.56 7.46
CA ASP A 202 -13.06 -7.86 8.68
C ASP A 202 -11.57 -7.50 8.71
N ARG A 203 -10.77 -8.11 7.81
CA ARG A 203 -9.33 -7.85 7.68
C ARG A 203 -9.01 -6.76 6.67
N VAL A 204 -9.93 -6.35 5.83
CA VAL A 204 -9.70 -5.27 4.86
C VAL A 204 -9.61 -3.95 5.60
N ALA A 205 -8.40 -3.45 5.80
CA ALA A 205 -8.14 -2.20 6.52
C ALA A 205 -7.85 -1.04 5.56
N HIS A 206 -7.23 -1.34 4.43
CA HIS A 206 -6.78 -0.36 3.44
C HIS A 206 -6.70 -1.00 2.06
N VAL A 207 -6.76 -0.19 0.99
CA VAL A 207 -6.71 -0.70 -0.39
C VAL A 207 -5.75 0.12 -1.23
N HIS A 208 -4.74 -0.55 -1.78
CA HIS A 208 -3.87 -0.03 -2.83
C HIS A 208 -4.29 -0.60 -4.18
N THR A 209 -4.55 0.27 -5.12
CA THR A 209 -4.89 -0.11 -6.49
C THR A 209 -3.71 0.19 -7.39
N LYS A 210 -2.91 -0.84 -7.60
CA LYS A 210 -1.71 -0.87 -8.43
C LYS A 210 -1.95 -1.87 -9.56
N ASP A 211 -1.76 -1.48 -10.81
CA ASP A 211 -1.86 -2.38 -11.96
C ASP A 211 -0.47 -2.94 -12.32
N VAL A 212 -0.46 -3.99 -13.11
CA VAL A 212 0.78 -4.70 -13.45
C VAL A 212 0.86 -4.97 -14.95
N ARG A 213 2.09 -5.03 -15.47
CA ARG A 213 2.41 -5.56 -16.79
C ARG A 213 3.11 -6.90 -16.62
N ARG A 214 2.35 -8.00 -16.65
CA ARG A 214 2.80 -9.38 -16.35
C ARG A 214 3.98 -9.78 -17.22
N ARG A 215 3.96 -9.43 -18.50
CA ARG A 215 5.06 -9.74 -19.44
C ARG A 215 6.39 -9.16 -18.98
N ILE A 216 6.38 -7.95 -18.41
CA ILE A 216 7.60 -7.32 -17.89
C ILE A 216 8.08 -8.06 -16.65
N PHE A 217 7.19 -8.39 -15.72
CA PHE A 217 7.54 -9.16 -14.53
C PHE A 217 8.11 -10.54 -14.87
N GLU A 218 7.51 -11.26 -15.82
CA GLU A 218 8.00 -12.55 -16.32
C GLU A 218 9.40 -12.43 -16.92
N GLU A 219 9.68 -11.36 -17.66
CA GLU A 219 11.00 -11.11 -18.22
C GLU A 219 12.05 -10.86 -17.12
N ILE A 220 11.70 -10.01 -16.13
CA ILE A 220 12.56 -9.74 -14.96
C ILE A 220 12.85 -11.04 -14.19
N THR A 221 11.84 -11.84 -13.94
CA THR A 221 11.97 -13.13 -13.24
C THR A 221 12.84 -14.10 -14.01
N ARG A 222 12.63 -14.23 -15.33
CA ARG A 222 13.41 -15.12 -16.22
C ARG A 222 14.89 -14.76 -16.26
N ARG A 223 15.22 -13.45 -16.25
CA ARG A 223 16.62 -12.98 -16.21
C ARG A 223 17.18 -12.89 -14.78
N ASN A 224 16.37 -13.28 -13.78
CA ASN A 224 16.72 -13.25 -12.37
C ASN A 224 17.11 -11.83 -11.88
N GLY A 225 16.33 -10.83 -12.29
CA GLY A 225 16.50 -9.44 -11.91
C GLY A 225 16.02 -9.14 -10.48
N SER A 226 16.27 -7.92 -10.02
CA SER A 226 15.81 -7.40 -8.74
C SER A 226 14.37 -6.85 -8.83
N PHE A 227 13.75 -6.58 -7.69
CA PHE A 227 12.48 -5.84 -7.60
C PHE A 227 12.61 -4.48 -8.29
N LEU A 228 13.65 -3.73 -7.96
CA LEU A 228 13.89 -2.39 -8.51
C LEU A 228 14.17 -2.41 -10.03
N ASP A 229 14.77 -3.48 -10.57
CA ASP A 229 14.87 -3.65 -12.04
C ASP A 229 13.47 -3.81 -12.65
N GLY A 230 12.55 -4.44 -11.95
CA GLY A 230 11.14 -4.55 -12.36
C GLY A 230 10.43 -3.20 -12.36
N VAL A 231 10.60 -2.41 -11.31
CA VAL A 231 10.05 -1.04 -11.19
C VAL A 231 10.57 -0.18 -12.34
N LEU A 232 11.89 -0.14 -12.56
CA LEU A 232 12.51 0.62 -13.64
C LEU A 232 12.07 0.17 -15.04
N ALA A 233 11.75 -1.11 -15.21
CA ALA A 233 11.22 -1.64 -16.46
C ALA A 233 9.72 -1.39 -16.65
N GLY A 234 9.05 -0.85 -15.61
CA GLY A 234 7.63 -0.55 -15.64
C GLY A 234 6.72 -1.78 -15.43
N MET A 235 7.13 -2.72 -14.56
CA MET A 235 6.26 -3.86 -14.22
C MET A 235 4.98 -3.45 -13.49
N PHE A 236 5.02 -2.33 -12.76
CA PHE A 236 3.85 -1.68 -12.17
C PHE A 236 3.37 -0.51 -13.02
N THR A 237 2.09 -0.20 -12.92
CA THR A 237 1.47 0.95 -13.58
C THR A 237 0.19 1.36 -12.85
N ALA A 238 -0.46 2.44 -13.29
CA ALA A 238 -1.73 2.90 -12.74
C ALA A 238 -2.89 1.98 -13.11
N PRO A 239 -3.93 1.85 -12.27
CA PRO A 239 -5.14 1.10 -12.60
C PRO A 239 -5.71 1.45 -13.97
N GLY A 240 -5.91 0.43 -14.80
CA GLY A 240 -6.48 0.57 -16.15
C GLY A 240 -5.46 0.74 -17.27
N ASP A 241 -4.16 0.75 -16.95
CA ASP A 241 -3.08 0.79 -17.95
C ASP A 241 -2.26 -0.53 -17.99
N GLY A 242 -2.67 -1.54 -17.24
CA GLY A 242 -2.03 -2.86 -17.18
C GLY A 242 -2.98 -4.01 -17.48
N ASP A 243 -2.70 -5.14 -16.88
CA ASP A 243 -3.33 -6.42 -17.19
C ASP A 243 -4.44 -6.83 -16.20
N LEU A 244 -4.73 -6.03 -15.14
CA LEU A 244 -5.68 -6.41 -14.09
C LEU A 244 -7.11 -5.97 -14.42
N ASP A 245 -8.08 -6.85 -14.11
CA ASP A 245 -9.49 -6.50 -14.14
C ASP A 245 -9.96 -6.03 -12.76
N PHE A 246 -9.99 -4.73 -12.55
CA PHE A 246 -10.40 -4.10 -11.29
C PHE A 246 -11.88 -4.26 -10.96
N ARG A 247 -12.75 -4.66 -11.90
CA ARG A 247 -14.21 -4.83 -11.64
C ARG A 247 -14.46 -5.88 -10.57
N ARG A 248 -13.67 -6.97 -10.56
CA ARG A 248 -13.82 -8.06 -9.59
C ARG A 248 -13.53 -7.60 -8.17
N VAL A 249 -12.42 -6.90 -7.96
CA VAL A 249 -12.06 -6.35 -6.65
C VAL A 249 -13.01 -5.24 -6.23
N ALA A 250 -13.40 -4.35 -7.16
CA ALA A 250 -14.39 -3.31 -6.90
C ALA A 250 -15.73 -3.90 -6.42
N GLN A 251 -16.23 -4.95 -7.11
CA GLN A 251 -17.45 -5.63 -6.69
C GLN A 251 -17.30 -6.27 -5.30
N ALA A 252 -16.17 -6.92 -5.02
CA ALA A 252 -15.92 -7.50 -3.69
C ALA A 252 -15.91 -6.44 -2.59
N LEU A 253 -15.31 -5.27 -2.82
CA LEU A 253 -15.32 -4.16 -1.87
C LEU A 253 -16.73 -3.62 -1.61
N ILE A 254 -17.57 -3.54 -2.67
CA ILE A 254 -18.98 -3.16 -2.53
C ILE A 254 -19.76 -4.20 -1.73
N ASP A 255 -19.57 -5.48 -2.02
CA ASP A 255 -20.30 -6.58 -1.37
C ASP A 255 -20.03 -6.69 0.14
N ILE A 256 -18.86 -6.25 0.59
CA ILE A 256 -18.51 -6.19 2.03
C ILE A 256 -18.83 -4.84 2.67
N ASP A 257 -19.51 -3.93 1.97
CA ASP A 257 -19.78 -2.55 2.42
C ASP A 257 -18.51 -1.78 2.85
N TYR A 258 -17.37 -1.98 2.13
CA TYR A 258 -16.12 -1.32 2.48
C TYR A 258 -16.28 0.19 2.54
N ALA A 259 -15.85 0.77 3.65
CA ALA A 259 -15.84 2.21 3.91
C ALA A 259 -14.42 2.63 4.32
N GLY A 260 -13.68 3.20 3.39
CA GLY A 260 -12.28 3.56 3.62
C GLY A 260 -11.65 4.21 2.40
N TRP A 261 -10.34 4.14 2.36
CA TRP A 261 -9.55 4.68 1.27
C TRP A 261 -9.28 3.65 0.19
N VAL A 262 -9.44 4.05 -1.05
CA VAL A 262 -8.93 3.36 -2.24
C VAL A 262 -7.84 4.24 -2.82
N VAL A 263 -6.61 3.82 -2.65
CA VAL A 263 -5.41 4.59 -3.03
C VAL A 263 -4.94 4.13 -4.40
N VAL A 264 -4.81 5.08 -5.31
CA VAL A 264 -4.18 4.87 -6.61
C VAL A 264 -2.67 4.89 -6.43
N GLU A 265 -2.03 3.85 -6.90
CA GLU A 265 -0.59 3.70 -6.83
C GLU A 265 -0.01 3.36 -8.21
N ALA A 266 0.91 4.19 -8.69
CA ALA A 266 1.62 4.01 -9.95
C ALA A 266 3.12 4.11 -9.68
N GLU A 267 3.70 2.98 -9.30
CA GLU A 267 5.13 2.88 -8.99
C GLU A 267 5.94 2.76 -10.28
N GLN A 268 6.31 3.90 -10.85
CA GLN A 268 6.96 4.02 -12.15
C GLN A 268 8.06 5.10 -12.12
N ASP A 269 8.90 5.12 -13.16
CA ASP A 269 9.82 6.22 -13.39
C ASP A 269 9.05 7.46 -13.88
N PRO A 270 8.97 8.55 -13.08
CA PRO A 270 8.22 9.75 -13.46
C PRO A 270 8.76 10.46 -14.71
N ALA A 271 9.99 10.18 -15.12
CA ALA A 271 10.55 10.71 -16.36
C ALA A 271 9.99 9.99 -17.61
N LEU A 272 9.50 8.77 -17.44
CA LEU A 272 8.92 7.95 -18.52
C LEU A 272 7.40 7.88 -18.43
N ALA A 273 6.84 7.99 -17.24
CA ALA A 273 5.43 7.90 -16.94
C ALA A 273 4.97 9.14 -16.17
N ASP A 274 4.46 10.15 -16.88
CA ASP A 274 4.02 11.42 -16.27
C ASP A 274 2.99 11.16 -15.14
N PRO A 275 3.30 11.52 -13.88
CA PRO A 275 2.45 11.19 -12.73
C PRO A 275 1.02 11.74 -12.82
N ARG A 276 0.84 12.92 -13.43
CA ARG A 276 -0.51 13.50 -13.62
C ARG A 276 -1.35 12.69 -14.60
N THR A 277 -0.72 12.20 -15.65
CA THR A 277 -1.40 11.38 -16.66
C THR A 277 -1.81 10.04 -16.06
N TYR A 278 -0.88 9.35 -15.41
CA TYR A 278 -1.13 8.04 -14.82
C TYR A 278 -2.04 8.13 -13.56
N GLY A 279 -1.90 9.15 -12.73
CA GLY A 279 -2.81 9.42 -11.62
C GLY A 279 -4.26 9.63 -12.09
N ARG A 280 -4.45 10.36 -13.21
CA ARG A 280 -5.77 10.56 -13.81
C ARG A 280 -6.36 9.27 -14.33
N ILE A 281 -5.58 8.45 -15.07
CA ILE A 281 -6.03 7.14 -15.58
C ILE A 281 -6.48 6.27 -14.42
N GLY A 282 -5.67 6.16 -13.37
CA GLY A 282 -5.97 5.36 -12.19
C GLY A 282 -7.24 5.82 -11.48
N LEU A 283 -7.35 7.11 -11.17
CA LEU A 283 -8.53 7.68 -10.49
C LEU A 283 -9.81 7.45 -11.30
N GLN A 284 -9.80 7.77 -12.59
CA GLN A 284 -10.98 7.60 -13.45
C GLN A 284 -11.38 6.13 -13.58
N THR A 285 -10.41 5.23 -13.67
CA THR A 285 -10.67 3.79 -13.73
C THR A 285 -11.33 3.32 -12.44
N MET A 286 -10.78 3.68 -11.27
CA MET A 286 -11.34 3.22 -10.00
C MET A 286 -12.71 3.85 -9.70
N GLN A 287 -12.90 5.14 -9.98
CA GLN A 287 -14.21 5.78 -9.85
C GLN A 287 -15.27 5.09 -10.72
N ARG A 288 -14.93 4.77 -11.95
CA ARG A 288 -15.84 4.10 -12.87
C ARG A 288 -16.21 2.68 -12.39
N VAL A 289 -15.23 1.82 -12.09
CA VAL A 289 -15.51 0.42 -11.72
C VAL A 289 -16.23 0.30 -10.37
N ILE A 290 -15.91 1.16 -9.40
CA ILE A 290 -16.60 1.22 -8.10
C ILE A 290 -18.02 1.76 -8.28
N GLY A 291 -18.21 2.77 -9.12
CA GLY A 291 -19.53 3.30 -9.46
C GLY A 291 -20.42 2.27 -10.16
N GLU A 292 -19.89 1.54 -11.12
CA GLU A 292 -20.58 0.44 -11.81
C GLU A 292 -21.00 -0.68 -10.83
N ALA A 293 -20.08 -1.11 -9.95
CA ALA A 293 -20.35 -2.13 -8.93
C ALA A 293 -21.43 -1.68 -7.93
N ALA A 294 -21.39 -0.42 -7.48
CA ALA A 294 -22.40 0.14 -6.56
C ALA A 294 -23.78 0.20 -7.20
N GLN A 295 -23.87 0.58 -8.48
CA GLN A 295 -25.14 0.59 -9.22
C GLN A 295 -25.72 -0.81 -9.38
N ALA A 296 -24.87 -1.81 -9.73
CA ALA A 296 -25.31 -3.19 -9.87
C ALA A 296 -25.85 -3.76 -8.54
N SER A 297 -25.22 -3.46 -7.43
CA SER A 297 -25.67 -3.89 -6.08
C SER A 297 -26.92 -3.14 -5.60
N GLY A 298 -27.10 -1.87 -5.98
CA GLY A 298 -28.30 -1.08 -5.67
C GLY A 298 -29.54 -1.47 -6.48
N ALA A 299 -29.37 -1.97 -7.71
CA ALA A 299 -30.46 -2.44 -8.55
C ALA A 299 -30.97 -3.83 -8.14
N GLY A 300 -30.24 -4.56 -7.29
CA GLY A 300 -30.62 -5.88 -6.79
C GLY A 300 -31.28 -5.88 -5.40
N ARG A 301 -31.43 -4.71 -4.79
CA ARG A 301 -32.16 -4.50 -3.50
C ARG A 301 -33.49 -3.78 -3.80
#